data_7639508f5ff6cd82412a1a7711601051
#
_entry.id   7639508f5ff6cd82412a1a7711601051
#
_cell.length_a   1.000
_cell.length_b   1.000
_cell.length_c   1.000
_cell.angle_alpha   90.00
_cell.angle_beta   90.00
_cell.angle_gamma   90.00
#
_symmetry.space_group_name_H-M   'P 1'
#
loop_
_entity.id
_entity.type
_entity.pdbx_description
1 polymer ?
#
loop_
_entity_poly.entity_id
_entity_poly.type
_entity_poly.pdbx_seq_one_letter_code
_entity_poly.pdbx_strand_id
1 'polypeptide(L)'
;MSLRIVRVLLDTREYETLATSLPPSFTPDQIRDLHHARWGIETAFRELKYNYGLINLHGKQEKFVRQEIFASLIMANTCARIISAVTIQQSQKAKYDYMANQKMGIYLCKQFLSHPGADGAQLMRDIAQYTEPVRPGQRDQRNLKIKSFPGFVYQVAA
;
A
#
# COMPACT_ATOMS: atom_id res chain seq x y z
N MET A 1 2.65 -23.93 -22.39
CA MET A 1 3.21 -22.77 -21.65
C MET A 1 4.56 -23.21 -21.12
N SER A 2 5.67 -22.56 -21.51
CA SER A 2 7.00 -22.87 -20.97
C SER A 2 7.28 -21.96 -19.78
N LEU A 3 7.79 -22.53 -18.70
CA LEU A 3 8.22 -21.80 -17.52
C LEU A 3 9.75 -21.88 -17.40
N ARG A 4 10.36 -20.79 -17.06
CA ARG A 4 11.78 -20.67 -16.76
C ARG A 4 11.98 -20.51 -15.26
N ILE A 5 12.90 -21.26 -14.69
CA ILE A 5 13.32 -21.10 -13.30
C ILE A 5 14.57 -20.23 -13.29
N VAL A 6 14.56 -19.20 -12.47
CA VAL A 6 15.66 -18.25 -12.29
C VAL A 6 16.05 -18.22 -10.81
N ARG A 7 17.36 -18.35 -10.55
CA ARG A 7 17.92 -18.19 -9.20
C ARG A 7 18.66 -16.86 -9.13
N VAL A 8 18.32 -16.08 -8.12
CA VAL A 8 18.94 -14.77 -7.85
C VAL A 8 19.59 -14.81 -6.48
N LEU A 9 20.83 -14.37 -6.39
CA LEU A 9 21.55 -14.24 -5.13
C LEU A 9 21.06 -12.97 -4.42
N LEU A 10 20.61 -13.09 -3.18
CA LEU A 10 20.22 -11.98 -2.33
C LEU A 10 21.43 -11.43 -1.55
N ASP A 11 21.32 -10.21 -1.07
CA ASP A 11 22.34 -9.57 -0.20
C ASP A 11 22.58 -10.36 1.08
N THR A 12 21.63 -11.20 1.49
CA THR A 12 21.75 -12.13 2.62
C THR A 12 22.62 -13.36 2.34
N ARG A 13 23.19 -13.51 1.14
CA ARG A 13 23.87 -14.72 0.61
C ARG A 13 22.95 -15.93 0.46
N GLU A 14 21.65 -15.73 0.52
CA GLU A 14 20.66 -16.77 0.19
C GLU A 14 20.22 -16.64 -1.26
N TYR A 15 19.69 -17.72 -1.82
CA TYR A 15 19.16 -17.72 -3.17
C TYR A 15 17.64 -17.65 -3.15
N GLU A 16 17.09 -16.66 -3.87
CA GLU A 16 15.69 -16.66 -4.23
C GLU A 16 15.49 -17.41 -5.55
N THR A 17 14.49 -18.26 -5.60
CA THR A 17 14.16 -19.04 -6.81
C THR A 17 12.81 -18.60 -7.33
N LEU A 18 12.79 -18.05 -8.53
CA LEU A 18 11.60 -17.48 -9.19
C LEU A 18 11.23 -18.30 -10.43
N ALA A 19 9.94 -18.59 -10.59
CA ALA A 19 9.38 -19.18 -11.80
C ALA A 19 8.72 -18.09 -12.64
N THR A 20 9.05 -18.00 -13.92
CA THR A 20 8.55 -16.96 -14.80
C THR A 20 8.24 -17.49 -16.21
N SER A 21 7.26 -16.91 -16.87
CA SER A 21 6.96 -17.07 -18.29
C SER A 21 7.62 -16.00 -19.17
N LEU A 22 8.36 -15.05 -18.58
CA LEU A 22 9.04 -14.00 -19.33
C LEU A 22 10.12 -14.56 -20.23
N PRO A 23 10.34 -13.96 -21.43
CA PRO A 23 11.32 -14.44 -22.39
C PRO A 23 12.76 -14.36 -21.85
N PRO A 24 13.71 -15.11 -22.45
CA PRO A 24 15.11 -15.12 -22.02
C PRO A 24 15.83 -13.77 -22.07
N SER A 25 15.29 -12.80 -22.81
CA SER A 25 15.80 -11.43 -22.86
C SER A 25 15.76 -10.70 -21.51
N PHE A 26 14.89 -11.14 -20.59
CA PHE A 26 14.87 -10.59 -19.22
C PHE A 26 15.98 -11.22 -18.39
N THR A 27 16.84 -10.38 -17.85
CA THR A 27 17.92 -10.83 -16.95
C THR A 27 17.37 -11.29 -15.59
N PRO A 28 18.11 -12.10 -14.83
CA PRO A 28 17.71 -12.50 -13.47
C PRO A 28 17.40 -11.31 -12.57
N ASP A 29 18.20 -10.23 -12.64
CA ASP A 29 18.00 -9.03 -11.83
C ASP A 29 16.72 -8.28 -12.21
N GLN A 30 16.43 -8.15 -13.49
CA GLN A 30 15.17 -7.55 -13.95
C GLN A 30 13.95 -8.36 -13.48
N ILE A 31 14.05 -9.70 -13.47
CA ILE A 31 12.98 -10.56 -12.96
C ILE A 31 12.79 -10.38 -11.46
N ARG A 32 13.90 -10.28 -10.70
CA ARG A 32 13.87 -9.97 -9.27
C ARG A 32 13.18 -8.64 -9.02
N ASP A 33 13.54 -7.58 -9.74
CA ASP A 33 12.98 -6.24 -9.56
C ASP A 33 11.48 -6.21 -9.88
N LEU A 34 11.05 -6.90 -10.93
CA LEU A 34 9.64 -7.08 -11.24
C LEU A 34 8.90 -7.87 -10.15
N HIS A 35 9.52 -8.91 -9.60
CA HIS A 35 8.95 -9.68 -8.50
C HIS A 35 8.81 -8.81 -7.24
N HIS A 36 9.81 -8.01 -6.90
CA HIS A 36 9.75 -7.08 -5.77
C HIS A 36 8.70 -5.99 -5.98
N ALA A 37 8.57 -5.43 -7.18
CA ALA A 37 7.52 -4.47 -7.49
C ALA A 37 6.10 -5.04 -7.26
N ARG A 38 5.90 -6.35 -7.49
CA ARG A 38 4.63 -7.04 -7.20
C ARG A 38 4.24 -7.02 -5.71
N TRP A 39 5.22 -6.95 -4.80
CA TRP A 39 4.94 -6.90 -3.35
C TRP A 39 4.12 -5.69 -2.92
N GLY A 40 4.12 -4.63 -3.72
CA GLY A 40 3.24 -3.49 -3.52
C GLY A 40 1.76 -3.86 -3.48
N ILE A 41 1.34 -4.90 -4.20
CA ILE A 41 -0.03 -5.41 -4.21
C ILE A 41 -0.44 -5.95 -2.83
N GLU A 42 0.44 -6.69 -2.16
CA GLU A 42 0.14 -7.25 -0.83
C GLU A 42 -0.02 -6.14 0.23
N THR A 43 0.81 -5.10 0.14
CA THR A 43 0.68 -3.90 0.96
C THR A 43 -0.63 -3.17 0.64
N ALA A 44 -0.97 -3.00 -0.63
CA ALA A 44 -2.21 -2.37 -1.06
C ALA A 44 -3.46 -3.13 -0.55
N PHE A 45 -3.46 -4.47 -0.60
CA PHE A 45 -4.55 -5.26 -0.02
C PHE A 45 -4.67 -5.08 1.49
N ARG A 46 -3.55 -5.00 2.20
CA ARG A 46 -3.56 -4.72 3.64
C ARG A 46 -4.15 -3.33 3.92
N GLU A 47 -3.76 -2.33 3.15
CA GLU A 47 -4.31 -0.98 3.26
C GLU A 47 -5.80 -0.94 2.96
N LEU A 48 -6.26 -1.58 1.89
CA LEU A 48 -7.67 -1.69 1.55
C LEU A 48 -8.48 -2.31 2.69
N LYS A 49 -7.97 -3.37 3.29
CA LYS A 49 -8.64 -4.05 4.40
C LYS A 49 -8.77 -3.16 5.63
N TYR A 50 -7.68 -2.51 6.04
CA TYR A 50 -7.61 -1.85 7.36
C TYR A 50 -7.78 -0.34 7.29
N ASN A 51 -7.17 0.34 6.32
CA ASN A 51 -7.24 1.80 6.24
C ASN A 51 -8.50 2.27 5.50
N TYR A 52 -9.00 1.47 4.54
CA TYR A 52 -10.22 1.78 3.80
C TYR A 52 -11.44 0.98 4.24
N GLY A 53 -11.28 0.07 5.20
CA GLY A 53 -12.40 -0.58 5.87
C GLY A 53 -13.04 -1.75 5.13
N LEU A 54 -12.40 -2.30 4.08
CA LEU A 54 -12.96 -3.44 3.32
C LEU A 54 -13.13 -4.72 4.15
N ILE A 55 -12.60 -4.77 5.36
CA ILE A 55 -12.85 -5.86 6.30
C ILE A 55 -14.24 -5.78 6.94
N ASN A 56 -14.85 -4.58 6.96
CA ASN A 56 -16.14 -4.31 7.56
C ASN A 56 -17.13 -3.87 6.47
N LEU A 57 -17.80 -4.83 5.85
CA LEU A 57 -18.81 -4.57 4.83
C LEU A 57 -20.19 -4.42 5.53
N HIS A 58 -20.95 -3.42 5.15
CA HIS A 58 -22.28 -3.12 5.72
C HIS A 58 -23.41 -3.69 4.87
N GLY A 59 -23.19 -3.83 3.58
CA GLY A 59 -24.19 -4.32 2.63
C GLY A 59 -24.55 -5.78 2.87
N LYS A 60 -25.86 -6.10 2.96
CA LYS A 60 -26.35 -7.47 3.07
C LYS A 60 -26.64 -8.10 1.70
N GLN A 61 -26.83 -7.30 0.66
CA GLN A 61 -27.08 -7.75 -0.70
C GLN A 61 -25.83 -7.60 -1.55
N GLU A 62 -25.60 -8.50 -2.49
CA GLU A 62 -24.42 -8.52 -3.37
C GLU A 62 -24.18 -7.16 -4.05
N LYS A 63 -25.22 -6.52 -4.55
CA LYS A 63 -25.12 -5.21 -5.21
C LYS A 63 -24.54 -4.11 -4.30
N PHE A 64 -24.92 -4.09 -3.02
CA PHE A 64 -24.39 -3.13 -2.05
C PHE A 64 -22.97 -3.46 -1.63
N VAL A 65 -22.64 -4.73 -1.44
CA VAL A 65 -21.28 -5.19 -1.17
C VAL A 65 -20.36 -4.79 -2.32
N ARG A 66 -20.76 -5.00 -3.56
CA ARG A 66 -20.00 -4.56 -4.74
C ARG A 66 -19.81 -3.05 -4.76
N GLN A 67 -20.87 -2.29 -4.46
CA GLN A 67 -20.78 -0.82 -4.39
C GLN A 67 -19.79 -0.35 -3.34
N GLU A 68 -19.78 -0.93 -2.13
CA GLU A 68 -18.81 -0.62 -1.08
C GLU A 68 -17.38 -0.95 -1.50
N ILE A 69 -17.16 -2.09 -2.16
CA ILE A 69 -15.84 -2.48 -2.67
C ILE A 69 -15.34 -1.46 -3.70
N PHE A 70 -16.16 -1.12 -4.70
CA PHE A 70 -15.75 -0.16 -5.73
C PHE A 70 -15.53 1.25 -5.16
N ALA A 71 -16.38 1.71 -4.24
CA ALA A 71 -16.20 2.98 -3.57
C ALA A 71 -14.86 3.03 -2.79
N SER A 72 -14.51 1.96 -2.09
CA SER A 72 -13.24 1.85 -1.38
C SER A 72 -12.04 1.82 -2.33
N LEU A 73 -12.14 1.17 -3.48
CA LEU A 73 -11.08 1.16 -4.49
C LEU A 73 -10.89 2.55 -5.12
N ILE A 74 -11.98 3.25 -5.43
CA ILE A 74 -11.93 4.63 -5.94
C ILE A 74 -11.28 5.55 -4.90
N MET A 75 -11.72 5.45 -3.64
CA MET A 75 -11.15 6.21 -2.53
C MET A 75 -9.65 5.94 -2.39
N ALA A 76 -9.23 4.66 -2.42
CA ALA A 76 -7.83 4.28 -2.30
C ALA A 76 -6.98 4.88 -3.42
N ASN A 77 -7.42 4.79 -4.66
CA ASN A 77 -6.72 5.36 -5.80
C ASN A 77 -6.64 6.90 -5.73
N THR A 78 -7.73 7.54 -5.30
CA THR A 78 -7.76 8.99 -5.14
C THR A 78 -6.79 9.45 -4.05
N CYS A 79 -6.84 8.83 -2.86
CA CYS A 79 -5.90 9.13 -1.78
C CYS A 79 -4.45 8.89 -2.18
N ALA A 80 -4.15 7.76 -2.82
CA ALA A 80 -2.80 7.43 -3.28
C ALA A 80 -2.25 8.49 -4.24
N ARG A 81 -3.07 8.97 -5.19
CA ARG A 81 -2.68 10.05 -6.10
C ARG A 81 -2.44 11.38 -5.39
N ILE A 82 -3.29 11.75 -4.44
CA ILE A 82 -3.13 12.99 -3.66
C ILE A 82 -1.83 12.89 -2.84
N ILE A 83 -1.65 11.82 -2.08
CA ILE A 83 -0.47 11.65 -1.19
C ILE A 83 0.82 11.60 -2.02
N SER A 84 0.84 10.92 -3.17
CA SER A 84 2.02 10.85 -4.04
C SER A 84 2.38 12.20 -4.68
N ALA A 85 1.44 13.13 -4.80
CA ALA A 85 1.68 14.47 -5.32
C ALA A 85 2.23 15.45 -4.27
N VAL A 86 2.24 15.05 -2.98
CA VAL A 86 2.77 15.90 -1.90
C VAL A 86 4.29 15.91 -1.96
N THR A 87 4.87 17.09 -2.07
CA THR A 87 6.32 17.28 -2.02
C THR A 87 6.77 17.49 -0.58
N ILE A 88 7.64 16.62 -0.09
CA ILE A 88 8.26 16.75 1.23
C ILE A 88 9.64 17.37 1.06
N GLN A 89 9.86 18.48 1.74
CA GLN A 89 11.18 19.13 1.75
C GLN A 89 12.14 18.30 2.61
N GLN A 90 13.21 17.82 1.95
CA GLN A 90 14.25 17.06 2.64
C GLN A 90 15.25 18.02 3.31
N SER A 91 15.61 17.74 4.56
CA SER A 91 16.65 18.48 5.24
C SER A 91 18.03 17.89 4.93
N GLN A 92 18.99 18.71 4.52
CA GLN A 92 20.37 18.26 4.27
C GLN A 92 21.08 17.69 5.53
N LYS A 93 20.55 17.99 6.72
CA LYS A 93 21.08 17.49 8.00
C LYS A 93 20.34 16.24 8.49
N ALA A 94 19.31 15.80 7.80
CA ALA A 94 18.54 14.64 8.21
C ALA A 94 19.30 13.34 7.92
N LYS A 95 19.26 12.41 8.86
CA LYS A 95 19.87 11.07 8.71
C LYS A 95 19.17 10.21 7.65
N TYR A 96 17.90 10.46 7.42
CA TYR A 96 17.04 9.70 6.50
C TYR A 96 16.26 10.66 5.62
N ASP A 97 15.89 10.19 4.45
CA ASP A 97 14.85 10.84 3.65
C ASP A 97 13.49 10.66 4.34
N TYR A 98 12.59 11.60 4.12
CA TYR A 98 11.25 11.57 4.69
C TYR A 98 10.19 11.47 3.59
N MET A 99 9.13 10.75 3.87
CA MET A 99 7.95 10.64 3.02
C MET A 99 6.70 11.02 3.80
N ALA A 100 5.60 11.31 3.11
CA ALA A 100 4.32 11.56 3.76
C ALA A 100 3.85 10.31 4.52
N ASN A 101 3.38 10.50 5.75
CA ASN A 101 2.81 9.40 6.52
C ASN A 101 1.51 8.94 5.88
N GLN A 102 1.50 7.69 5.39
CA GLN A 102 0.41 7.13 4.62
C GLN A 102 -0.92 7.13 5.38
N LYS A 103 -0.92 6.75 6.65
CA LYS A 103 -2.15 6.68 7.46
C LYS A 103 -2.77 8.05 7.69
N MET A 104 -1.93 9.03 8.05
CA MET A 104 -2.41 10.41 8.22
C MET A 104 -2.85 11.03 6.91
N GLY A 105 -2.13 10.77 5.82
CA GLY A 105 -2.54 11.19 4.48
C GLY A 105 -3.92 10.66 4.08
N ILE A 106 -4.17 9.37 4.29
CA ILE A 106 -5.49 8.76 4.03
C ILE A 106 -6.58 9.41 4.90
N TYR A 107 -6.31 9.62 6.18
CA TYR A 107 -7.26 10.26 7.09
C TYR A 107 -7.63 11.67 6.61
N LEU A 108 -6.63 12.50 6.31
CA LEU A 108 -6.84 13.87 5.83
C LEU A 108 -7.58 13.91 4.48
N CYS A 109 -7.24 13.00 3.56
CA CYS A 109 -7.96 12.86 2.30
C CYS A 109 -9.44 12.52 2.51
N LYS A 110 -9.76 11.60 3.43
CA LYS A 110 -11.14 11.25 3.75
C LYS A 110 -11.91 12.45 4.33
N GLN A 111 -11.29 13.19 5.24
CA GLN A 111 -11.88 14.41 5.79
C GLN A 111 -12.15 15.45 4.69
N PHE A 112 -11.17 15.68 3.83
CA PHE A 112 -11.29 16.60 2.70
C PHE A 112 -12.45 16.23 1.76
N LEU A 113 -12.53 14.97 1.36
CA LEU A 113 -13.57 14.48 0.45
C LEU A 113 -14.98 14.47 1.08
N SER A 114 -15.07 14.50 2.41
CA SER A 114 -16.34 14.60 3.14
C SER A 114 -16.84 16.03 3.29
N HIS A 115 -16.02 17.03 2.97
CA HIS A 115 -16.36 18.45 3.15
C HIS A 115 -16.33 19.20 1.80
N PRO A 116 -17.48 19.37 1.13
CA PRO A 116 -17.55 20.14 -0.10
C PRO A 116 -17.02 21.57 0.07
N GLY A 117 -16.17 21.99 -0.84
CA GLY A 117 -15.57 23.34 -0.80
C GLY A 117 -14.28 23.45 0.03
N ALA A 118 -13.76 22.38 0.56
CA ALA A 118 -12.46 22.38 1.24
C ALA A 118 -11.32 22.76 0.26
N ASP A 119 -10.30 23.46 0.79
CA ASP A 119 -9.16 23.91 -0.01
C ASP A 119 -8.15 22.76 -0.24
N GLY A 120 -7.96 22.35 -1.49
CA GLY A 120 -6.99 21.32 -1.87
C GLY A 120 -5.54 21.72 -1.60
N ALA A 121 -5.19 23.00 -1.69
CA ALA A 121 -3.85 23.47 -1.34
C ALA A 121 -3.58 23.35 0.17
N GLN A 122 -4.60 23.57 1.01
CA GLN A 122 -4.51 23.35 2.43
C GLN A 122 -4.30 21.86 2.75
N LEU A 123 -5.05 20.96 2.10
CA LEU A 123 -4.87 19.51 2.25
C LEU A 123 -3.42 19.10 1.98
N MET A 124 -2.81 19.60 0.91
CA MET A 124 -1.42 19.27 0.56
C MET A 124 -0.44 19.74 1.65
N ARG A 125 -0.66 20.94 2.19
CA ARG A 125 0.14 21.48 3.32
C ARG A 125 -0.03 20.63 4.58
N ASP A 126 -1.24 20.23 4.89
CA ASP A 126 -1.54 19.43 6.08
C ASP A 126 -0.91 18.04 5.98
N ILE A 127 -0.98 17.39 4.82
CA ILE A 127 -0.32 16.08 4.59
C ILE A 127 1.20 16.24 4.74
N ALA A 128 1.79 17.32 4.22
CA ALA A 128 3.23 17.56 4.27
C ALA A 128 3.78 17.75 5.71
N GLN A 129 2.93 18.08 6.69
CA GLN A 129 3.32 18.18 8.10
C GLN A 129 3.54 16.81 8.75
N TYR A 130 2.87 15.77 8.27
CA TYR A 130 2.96 14.42 8.81
C TYR A 130 3.89 13.57 7.95
N THR A 131 5.13 13.45 8.41
CA THR A 131 6.16 12.71 7.68
C THR A 131 6.65 11.51 8.47
N GLU A 132 7.17 10.52 7.76
CA GLU A 132 7.84 9.37 8.34
C GLU A 132 9.19 9.12 7.65
N PRO A 133 10.22 8.66 8.39
CA PRO A 133 11.53 8.40 7.81
C PRO A 133 11.51 7.17 6.92
N VAL A 134 12.10 7.29 5.73
CA VAL A 134 12.39 6.16 4.86
C VAL A 134 13.62 5.45 5.39
N ARG A 135 13.47 4.22 5.86
CA ARG A 135 14.57 3.41 6.41
C ARG A 135 14.88 2.26 5.47
N PRO A 136 15.84 2.42 4.55
CA PRO A 136 16.22 1.35 3.64
C PRO A 136 16.71 0.12 4.42
N GLY A 137 16.25 -1.07 4.03
CA GLY A 137 16.70 -2.32 4.64
C GLY A 137 16.16 -2.63 6.04
N GLN A 138 15.23 -1.83 6.58
CA GLN A 138 14.56 -2.18 7.85
C GLN A 138 13.77 -3.48 7.66
N ARG A 139 14.12 -4.48 8.47
CA ARG A 139 13.40 -5.76 8.54
C ARG A 139 12.81 -5.89 9.93
N ASP A 140 11.49 -5.84 10.02
CA ASP A 140 10.80 -6.16 11.26
C ASP A 140 10.67 -7.69 11.37
N GLN A 141 11.02 -8.24 12.53
CA GLN A 141 10.78 -9.65 12.79
C GLN A 141 9.29 -9.97 12.66
N ARG A 142 8.97 -10.94 11.80
CA ARG A 142 7.59 -11.43 11.70
C ARG A 142 7.15 -12.00 13.03
N ASN A 143 6.09 -11.46 13.59
CA ASN A 143 5.43 -12.08 14.74
C ASN A 143 4.72 -13.35 14.26
N LEU A 144 5.39 -14.49 14.37
CA LEU A 144 4.91 -15.81 13.94
C LEU A 144 3.76 -16.36 14.80
N LYS A 145 3.36 -15.66 15.87
CA LYS A 145 2.14 -16.00 16.60
C LYS A 145 0.95 -15.70 15.68
N ILE A 146 0.51 -16.75 15.01
CA ILE A 146 -0.70 -16.73 14.17
C ILE A 146 -1.88 -16.44 15.10
N LYS A 147 -2.29 -15.18 15.17
CA LYS A 147 -3.63 -14.87 15.64
C LYS A 147 -4.56 -15.30 14.53
N SER A 148 -5.51 -16.19 14.83
CA SER A 148 -6.59 -16.55 13.93
C SER A 148 -7.19 -15.25 13.38
N PHE A 149 -7.07 -15.05 12.09
CA PHE A 149 -7.58 -13.85 11.44
C PHE A 149 -9.09 -14.02 11.28
N PRO A 150 -9.93 -13.17 11.86
CA PRO A 150 -11.35 -13.18 11.52
C PRO A 150 -11.44 -12.80 10.04
N GLY A 151 -12.16 -13.57 9.26
CA GLY A 151 -12.50 -13.23 7.88
C GLY A 151 -13.22 -11.86 7.79
N PHE A 152 -13.82 -11.57 6.66
CA PHE A 152 -14.70 -10.40 6.53
C PHE A 152 -15.85 -10.49 7.53
N VAL A 153 -15.98 -9.50 8.37
CA VAL A 153 -17.05 -9.41 9.39
C VAL A 153 -18.06 -8.37 8.91
N TYR A 154 -19.32 -8.79 8.82
CA TYR A 154 -20.40 -7.83 8.64
C TYR A 154 -20.64 -7.07 9.95
N GLN A 155 -20.55 -5.77 9.92
CA GLN A 155 -21.02 -4.98 11.04
C GLN A 155 -22.55 -4.99 11.04
N VAL A 156 -23.11 -5.46 12.12
CA VAL A 156 -24.55 -5.25 12.37
C VAL A 156 -24.70 -3.79 12.71
N ALA A 157 -25.46 -3.04 11.90
CA ALA A 157 -25.81 -1.68 12.23
C ALA A 157 -26.55 -1.69 13.58
N ALA A 158 -26.05 -0.95 14.55
CA ALA A 158 -26.72 -0.74 15.83
C ALA A 158 -27.94 0.15 15.63
#